data_05d158dab0670bf6cf3959ae2550a3f4
#
_entry.id   05d158dab0670bf6cf3959ae2550a3f4
#
_cell.length_a   1.000
_cell.length_b   1.000
_cell.length_c   1.000
_cell.angle_alpha   90.00
_cell.angle_beta   90.00
_cell.angle_gamma   90.00
#
_symmetry.space_group_name_H-M   'P 1'
#
loop_
_entity.id
_entity.type
_entity.pdbx_description
1 polymer ?
#
loop_
_entity_poly.entity_id
_entity_poly.type
_entity_poly.pdbx_seq_one_letter_code
_entity_poly.pdbx_strand_id
1 'polypeptide(L)'
;MDSGSRRYCLGNGRSTYTVLMTTPDYTPYVAYARGQAALRRQQAAERYRLAWHVARQIAEFLRREYRPARIIAFGSLVHPDVFGLHSDIDIAVEGIPWPEYLRAWNGVEEQFPAFKVDLIDVDIVSDLMRQRIQEEGQEL
;
A
#
# COMPACT_ATOMS: atom_id res chain seq x y z
N MET A 1 24.64 -27.12 -17.80
CA MET A 1 23.33 -27.38 -17.16
C MET A 1 23.21 -28.87 -16.93
N ASP A 2 23.29 -29.28 -15.69
CA ASP A 2 23.30 -30.66 -15.30
C ASP A 2 21.87 -31.22 -15.32
N SER A 3 21.54 -32.02 -16.34
CA SER A 3 20.31 -32.79 -16.41
C SER A 3 20.48 -34.04 -15.57
N GLY A 4 20.20 -33.95 -14.28
CA GLY A 4 20.30 -35.07 -13.35
C GLY A 4 19.33 -36.18 -13.69
N SER A 5 19.78 -37.19 -14.45
CA SER A 5 19.04 -38.43 -14.66
C SER A 5 19.18 -39.31 -13.42
N ARG A 6 18.14 -39.49 -12.66
CA ARG A 6 18.08 -40.48 -11.57
C ARG A 6 17.58 -41.82 -12.12
N ARG A 7 18.38 -42.86 -11.96
CA ARG A 7 18.02 -44.23 -12.31
C ARG A 7 17.42 -44.91 -11.09
N TYR A 8 16.22 -45.41 -11.21
CA TYR A 8 15.60 -46.25 -10.21
C TYR A 8 15.53 -47.68 -10.70
N CYS A 9 16.13 -48.62 -9.96
CA CYS A 9 15.97 -50.05 -10.21
C CYS A 9 14.82 -50.58 -9.38
N LEU A 10 13.74 -51.00 -10.04
CA LEU A 10 12.69 -51.82 -9.41
C LEU A 10 13.10 -53.30 -9.58
N GLY A 11 13.27 -53.99 -8.46
CA GLY A 11 13.73 -55.37 -8.41
C GLY A 11 12.81 -56.38 -9.12
N ASN A 12 13.51 -57.41 -9.67
CA ASN A 12 13.03 -58.61 -10.33
C ASN A 12 12.72 -58.49 -11.84
N GLY A 13 13.75 -58.67 -12.62
CA GLY A 13 13.69 -59.38 -13.90
C GLY A 13 13.32 -58.55 -15.11
N ARG A 14 14.32 -58.07 -15.82
CA ARG A 14 14.32 -57.90 -17.29
C ARG A 14 13.50 -56.76 -17.91
N SER A 15 13.43 -55.62 -17.29
CA SER A 15 13.21 -54.41 -18.09
C SER A 15 13.67 -53.16 -17.35
N THR A 16 14.74 -52.55 -17.79
CA THR A 16 15.18 -51.25 -17.32
C THR A 16 14.43 -50.17 -18.07
N TYR A 17 13.44 -49.58 -17.44
CA TYR A 17 12.82 -48.36 -17.96
C TYR A 17 13.65 -47.16 -17.50
N THR A 18 14.27 -46.47 -18.44
CA THR A 18 14.89 -45.16 -18.15
C THR A 18 13.81 -44.12 -18.25
N VAL A 19 13.28 -43.71 -17.10
CA VAL A 19 12.41 -42.56 -17.04
C VAL A 19 13.28 -41.30 -17.10
N LEU A 20 13.31 -40.65 -18.23
CA LEU A 20 13.88 -39.34 -18.39
C LEU A 20 12.94 -38.35 -17.70
N MET A 21 13.17 -38.10 -16.42
CA MET A 21 12.53 -36.96 -15.75
C MET A 21 13.25 -35.69 -16.19
N THR A 22 12.73 -35.06 -17.22
CA THR A 22 13.11 -33.71 -17.53
C THR A 22 12.51 -32.81 -16.47
N THR A 23 13.34 -32.19 -15.64
CA THR A 23 12.89 -31.12 -14.74
C THR A 23 12.31 -30.01 -15.62
N PRO A 24 11.06 -29.57 -15.38
CA PRO A 24 10.50 -28.49 -16.14
C PRO A 24 11.40 -27.24 -16.07
N ASP A 25 11.63 -26.61 -17.20
CA ASP A 25 12.35 -25.33 -17.22
C ASP A 25 11.39 -24.22 -16.76
N TYR A 26 11.57 -23.78 -15.53
CA TYR A 26 10.80 -22.69 -14.93
C TYR A 26 11.36 -21.30 -15.24
N THR A 27 12.48 -21.20 -15.98
CA THR A 27 13.15 -19.94 -16.28
C THR A 27 12.22 -18.89 -16.91
N PRO A 28 11.40 -19.23 -17.93
CA PRO A 28 10.48 -18.25 -18.51
C PRO A 28 9.41 -17.77 -17.53
N TYR A 29 8.93 -18.67 -16.67
CA TYR A 29 7.95 -18.34 -15.65
C TYR A 29 8.54 -17.41 -14.58
N VAL A 30 9.75 -17.68 -14.12
CA VAL A 30 10.49 -16.83 -13.17
C VAL A 30 10.76 -15.45 -13.77
N ALA A 31 11.17 -15.38 -15.02
CA ALA A 31 11.40 -14.12 -15.72
C ALA A 31 10.10 -13.29 -15.83
N TYR A 32 9.00 -13.93 -16.18
CA TYR A 32 7.67 -13.30 -16.21
C TYR A 32 7.25 -12.78 -14.83
N ALA A 33 7.36 -13.60 -13.79
CA ALA A 33 7.02 -13.21 -12.43
C ALA A 33 7.85 -12.02 -11.92
N ARG A 34 9.16 -11.98 -12.24
CA ARG A 34 10.05 -10.85 -11.92
C ARG A 34 9.61 -9.59 -12.65
N GLY A 35 9.27 -9.67 -13.92
CA GLY A 35 8.76 -8.55 -14.70
C GLY A 35 7.46 -7.99 -14.12
N GLN A 36 6.53 -8.84 -13.73
CA GLN A 36 5.28 -8.44 -13.07
C GLN A 36 5.54 -7.77 -11.71
N ALA A 37 6.46 -8.29 -10.91
CA ALA A 37 6.83 -7.71 -9.64
C ALA A 37 7.49 -6.32 -9.80
N ALA A 38 8.34 -6.14 -10.81
CA ALA A 38 8.95 -4.85 -11.13
C ALA A 38 7.89 -3.82 -11.56
N LEU A 39 6.94 -4.20 -12.40
CA LEU A 39 5.84 -3.34 -12.84
C LEU A 39 4.96 -2.90 -11.66
N ARG A 40 4.60 -3.82 -10.77
CA ARG A 40 3.81 -3.51 -9.56
C ARG A 40 4.54 -2.52 -8.65
N ARG A 41 5.86 -2.68 -8.48
CA ARG A 41 6.67 -1.73 -7.68
C ARG A 41 6.69 -0.35 -8.30
N GLN A 42 6.83 -0.25 -9.61
CA GLN A 42 6.78 1.03 -10.33
C GLN A 42 5.42 1.69 -10.15
N GLN A 43 4.32 0.96 -10.35
CA GLN A 43 2.95 1.47 -10.17
C GLN A 43 2.69 1.92 -8.73
N ALA A 44 3.18 1.17 -7.74
CA ALA A 44 3.07 1.55 -6.33
C ALA A 44 3.86 2.83 -6.03
N ALA A 45 5.04 3.01 -6.59
CA ALA A 45 5.85 4.22 -6.41
C ALA A 45 5.18 5.45 -7.05
N GLU A 46 4.57 5.30 -8.22
CA GLU A 46 3.81 6.37 -8.87
C GLU A 46 2.57 6.74 -8.07
N ARG A 47 1.82 5.73 -7.59
CA ARG A 47 0.66 5.94 -6.73
C ARG A 47 1.03 6.63 -5.42
N TYR A 48 2.16 6.27 -4.82
CA TYR A 48 2.67 6.91 -3.60
C TYR A 48 2.95 8.40 -3.80
N ARG A 49 3.61 8.79 -4.89
CA ARG A 49 3.85 10.20 -5.22
C ARG A 49 2.56 10.97 -5.43
N LEU A 50 1.60 10.35 -6.14
CA LEU A 50 0.28 10.95 -6.36
C LEU A 50 -0.49 11.09 -5.04
N ALA A 51 -0.43 10.11 -4.16
CA ALA A 51 -1.07 10.16 -2.84
C ALA A 51 -0.55 11.33 -1.99
N TRP A 52 0.75 11.57 -1.97
CA TRP A 52 1.33 12.73 -1.29
C TRP A 52 0.90 14.06 -1.92
N HIS A 53 0.81 14.11 -3.24
CA HIS A 53 0.31 15.30 -3.92
C HIS A 53 -1.15 15.59 -3.52
N VAL A 54 -2.00 14.59 -3.56
CA VAL A 54 -3.41 14.69 -3.15
C VAL A 54 -3.53 15.05 -1.67
N ALA A 55 -2.74 14.45 -0.78
CA ALA A 55 -2.74 14.75 0.65
C ALA A 55 -2.43 16.24 0.93
N ARG A 56 -1.47 16.83 0.21
CA ARG A 56 -1.16 18.26 0.31
C ARG A 56 -2.30 19.13 -0.20
N GLN A 57 -2.94 18.74 -1.31
CA GLN A 57 -4.11 19.46 -1.81
C GLN A 57 -5.29 19.42 -0.83
N ILE A 58 -5.51 18.27 -0.18
CA ILE A 58 -6.51 18.14 0.88
C ILE A 58 -6.16 19.07 2.04
N ALA A 59 -4.91 19.13 2.46
CA ALA A 59 -4.48 20.02 3.53
C ALA A 59 -4.71 21.51 3.18
N GLU A 60 -4.42 21.91 1.96
CA GLU A 60 -4.70 23.27 1.48
C GLU A 60 -6.21 23.59 1.49
N PHE A 61 -7.02 22.65 1.01
CA PHE A 61 -8.48 22.75 1.06
C PHE A 61 -9.00 22.93 2.49
N LEU A 62 -8.56 22.05 3.40
CA LEU A 62 -8.97 22.10 4.80
C LEU A 62 -8.56 23.39 5.50
N ARG A 63 -7.33 23.89 5.25
CA ARG A 63 -6.88 25.17 5.80
C ARG A 63 -7.71 26.35 5.31
N ARG A 64 -8.03 26.37 4.03
CA ARG A 64 -8.79 27.46 3.43
C ARG A 64 -10.23 27.50 3.94
N GLU A 65 -10.89 26.36 4.01
CA GLU A 65 -12.32 26.28 4.29
C GLU A 65 -12.65 26.16 5.79
N TYR A 66 -11.81 25.46 6.57
CA TYR A 66 -12.11 25.06 7.95
C TYR A 66 -11.10 25.54 8.99
N ARG A 67 -9.91 25.95 8.59
CA ARG A 67 -8.84 26.49 9.46
C ARG A 67 -8.52 25.59 10.67
N PRO A 68 -8.23 24.31 10.49
CA PRO A 68 -7.83 23.44 11.59
C PRO A 68 -6.55 23.93 12.27
N ALA A 69 -6.36 23.58 13.53
CA ALA A 69 -5.15 23.88 14.27
C ALA A 69 -3.97 23.07 13.72
N ARG A 70 -4.19 21.78 13.38
CA ARG A 70 -3.18 20.90 12.81
C ARG A 70 -3.79 19.96 11.79
N ILE A 71 -2.97 19.58 10.80
CA ILE A 71 -3.30 18.55 9.81
C ILE A 71 -2.11 17.61 9.72
N ILE A 72 -2.33 16.32 9.91
CA ILE A 72 -1.27 15.32 10.05
C ILE A 72 -1.57 14.15 9.11
N ALA A 73 -0.64 13.84 8.19
CA ALA A 73 -0.66 12.58 7.47
C ALA A 73 -0.13 11.45 8.36
N PHE A 74 -0.77 10.30 8.35
CA PHE A 74 -0.34 9.14 9.13
C PHE A 74 -0.65 7.83 8.41
N GLY A 75 -0.54 6.69 9.09
CA GLY A 75 -0.79 5.39 8.50
C GLY A 75 0.21 5.02 7.41
N SER A 76 -0.26 4.30 6.38
CA SER A 76 0.61 3.80 5.32
C SER A 76 1.27 4.90 4.49
N LEU A 77 0.67 6.10 4.42
CA LEU A 77 1.22 7.22 3.65
C LEU A 77 2.59 7.68 4.17
N VAL A 78 2.85 7.60 5.47
CA VAL A 78 4.14 7.96 6.07
C VAL A 78 5.16 6.83 6.08
N HIS A 79 4.78 5.65 5.58
CA HIS A 79 5.62 4.46 5.48
C HIS A 79 5.73 4.00 4.02
N PRO A 80 6.71 4.50 3.24
CA PRO A 80 6.81 4.20 1.81
C PRO A 80 6.94 2.71 1.48
N ASP A 81 7.52 1.91 2.40
CA ASP A 81 7.67 0.46 2.23
C ASP A 81 6.35 -0.31 2.39
N VAL A 82 5.37 0.30 3.06
CA VAL A 82 4.05 -0.30 3.34
C VAL A 82 3.00 0.18 2.35
N PHE A 83 3.16 1.39 1.80
CA PHE A 83 2.20 1.97 0.85
C PHE A 83 2.17 1.17 -0.45
N GLY A 84 1.01 0.69 -0.83
CA GLY A 84 0.80 -0.15 -2.01
C GLY A 84 -0.33 0.34 -2.92
N LEU A 85 -0.68 -0.49 -3.89
CA LEU A 85 -1.68 -0.18 -4.92
C LEU A 85 -3.10 0.04 -4.36
N HIS A 86 -3.39 -0.48 -3.17
CA HIS A 86 -4.71 -0.40 -2.53
C HIS A 86 -4.69 0.43 -1.24
N SER A 87 -3.57 1.09 -0.94
CA SER A 87 -3.47 1.94 0.24
C SER A 87 -4.34 3.18 0.12
N ASP A 88 -4.95 3.56 1.24
CA ASP A 88 -5.77 4.76 1.41
C ASP A 88 -4.90 5.94 1.90
N ILE A 89 -5.46 7.13 1.90
CA ILE A 89 -4.83 8.32 2.47
C ILE A 89 -5.47 8.57 3.85
N ASP A 90 -4.67 8.45 4.91
CA ASP A 90 -5.09 8.73 6.28
C ASP A 90 -4.63 10.12 6.70
N ILE A 91 -5.57 11.00 7.02
CA ILE A 91 -5.32 12.37 7.48
C ILE A 91 -6.03 12.61 8.80
N ALA A 92 -5.28 13.06 9.79
CA ALA A 92 -5.81 13.50 11.05
C ALA A 92 -5.90 15.03 11.09
N VAL A 93 -7.00 15.55 11.62
CA VAL A 93 -7.24 16.98 11.84
C VAL A 93 -7.50 17.27 13.30
N GLU A 94 -7.06 18.43 13.76
CA GLU A 94 -7.28 18.92 15.11
C GLU A 94 -7.92 20.30 15.05
N GLY A 95 -8.94 20.54 15.88
CA GLY A 95 -9.54 21.86 16.02
C GLY A 95 -10.59 22.22 14.96
N ILE A 96 -11.23 21.22 14.34
CA ILE A 96 -12.45 21.46 13.55
C ILE A 96 -13.66 21.11 14.41
N PRO A 97 -14.51 22.08 14.76
CA PRO A 97 -15.68 21.80 15.56
C PRO A 97 -16.66 20.86 14.85
N TRP A 98 -17.31 20.02 15.62
CA TRP A 98 -18.48 19.29 15.20
C TRP A 98 -19.69 20.26 15.16
N PRO A 99 -20.46 20.42 14.09
CA PRO A 99 -20.65 19.59 12.88
C PRO A 99 -19.82 19.99 11.66
N GLU A 100 -18.93 20.98 11.74
CA GLU A 100 -18.11 21.41 10.60
C GLU A 100 -17.17 20.32 10.11
N TYR A 101 -16.73 19.46 11.02
CA TYR A 101 -15.96 18.26 10.68
C TYR A 101 -16.69 17.36 9.66
N LEU A 102 -18.00 17.15 9.81
CA LEU A 102 -18.77 16.37 8.84
C LEU A 102 -18.81 17.01 7.45
N ARG A 103 -18.87 18.33 7.41
CA ARG A 103 -18.81 19.07 6.13
C ARG A 103 -17.43 18.96 5.50
N ALA A 104 -16.39 19.03 6.32
CA ALA A 104 -15.01 18.84 5.89
C ALA A 104 -14.81 17.45 5.31
N TRP A 105 -15.26 16.42 5.98
CA TRP A 105 -15.21 15.04 5.51
C TRP A 105 -15.92 14.86 4.16
N ASN A 106 -17.18 15.29 4.06
CA ASN A 106 -17.92 15.23 2.79
C ASN A 106 -17.23 16.02 1.68
N GLY A 107 -16.71 17.21 1.97
CA GLY A 107 -15.99 18.03 1.01
C GLY A 107 -14.72 17.37 0.49
N VAL A 108 -13.99 16.65 1.35
CA VAL A 108 -12.81 15.88 0.95
C VAL A 108 -13.20 14.72 0.03
N GLU A 109 -14.24 13.95 0.37
CA GLU A 109 -14.70 12.84 -0.48
C GLU A 109 -15.18 13.33 -1.85
N GLU A 110 -15.90 14.44 -1.92
CA GLU A 110 -16.41 14.99 -3.17
C GLU A 110 -15.31 15.57 -4.07
N GLN A 111 -14.32 16.24 -3.49
CA GLN A 111 -13.30 16.94 -4.27
C GLN A 111 -12.09 16.07 -4.63
N PHE A 112 -11.84 15.00 -3.87
CA PHE A 112 -10.67 14.14 -4.06
C PHE A 112 -11.03 12.66 -4.28
N PRO A 113 -11.86 12.33 -5.30
CA PRO A 113 -12.36 10.97 -5.51
C PRO A 113 -11.29 9.98 -6.00
N ALA A 114 -10.10 10.45 -6.36
CA ALA A 114 -9.01 9.60 -6.87
C ALA A 114 -8.46 8.62 -5.81
N PHE A 115 -8.65 8.92 -4.53
CA PHE A 115 -8.25 8.08 -3.41
C PHE A 115 -9.40 7.97 -2.42
N LYS A 116 -9.47 6.83 -1.75
CA LYS A 116 -10.20 6.76 -0.50
C LYS A 116 -9.41 7.53 0.55
N VAL A 117 -10.06 8.47 1.21
CA VAL A 117 -9.46 9.31 2.25
C VAL A 117 -10.17 9.07 3.57
N ASP A 118 -9.43 8.63 4.57
CA ASP A 118 -9.92 8.52 5.93
C ASP A 118 -9.52 9.80 6.69
N LEU A 119 -10.49 10.69 6.91
CA LEU A 119 -10.30 11.90 7.70
C LEU A 119 -10.66 11.59 9.16
N ILE A 120 -9.73 11.81 10.07
CA ILE A 120 -9.87 11.48 11.49
C ILE A 120 -9.77 12.75 12.35
N ASP A 121 -10.73 12.90 13.26
CA ASP A 121 -10.71 13.97 14.25
C ASP A 121 -9.88 13.54 15.48
N VAL A 122 -8.73 14.18 15.69
CA VAL A 122 -7.82 13.88 16.81
C VAL A 122 -8.46 14.12 18.17
N ASP A 123 -9.45 15.04 18.24
CA ASP A 123 -10.07 15.41 19.51
C ASP A 123 -10.97 14.29 20.07
N ILE A 124 -11.44 13.37 19.21
CA ILE A 124 -12.39 12.31 19.59
C ILE A 124 -11.81 10.89 19.53
N VAL A 125 -10.60 10.69 19.01
CA VAL A 125 -10.00 9.35 18.96
C VAL A 125 -9.49 8.91 20.33
N SER A 126 -9.26 7.59 20.47
CA SER A 126 -8.65 7.02 21.68
C SER A 126 -7.24 7.57 21.93
N ASP A 127 -6.82 7.55 23.18
CA ASP A 127 -5.48 8.03 23.57
C ASP A 127 -4.38 7.25 22.83
N LEU A 128 -4.56 5.95 22.62
CA LEU A 128 -3.62 5.12 21.87
C LEU A 128 -3.50 5.58 20.41
N MET A 129 -4.61 5.86 19.74
CA MET A 129 -4.60 6.37 18.37
C MET A 129 -3.97 7.76 18.30
N ARG A 130 -4.30 8.63 19.25
CA ARG A 130 -3.71 9.98 19.35
C ARG A 130 -2.21 9.92 19.51
N GLN A 131 -1.71 9.08 20.40
CA GLN A 131 -0.28 8.86 20.60
C GLN A 131 0.37 8.38 19.30
N ARG A 132 -0.20 7.40 18.63
CA ARG A 132 0.31 6.87 17.36
C ARG A 132 0.39 7.95 16.28
N ILE A 133 -0.66 8.77 16.12
CA ILE A 133 -0.66 9.89 15.18
C ILE A 133 0.45 10.90 15.51
N GLN A 134 0.67 11.20 16.80
CA GLN A 134 1.70 12.13 17.23
C GLN A 134 3.12 11.59 17.02
N GLU A 135 3.34 10.29 17.23
CA GLU A 135 4.68 9.67 17.14
C GLU A 135 5.09 9.38 15.69
N GLU A 136 4.16 8.89 14.86
CA GLU A 136 4.43 8.41 13.51
C GLU A 136 4.00 9.40 12.43
N GLY A 137 3.11 10.33 12.73
CA GLY A 137 2.52 11.25 11.77
C GLY A 137 3.48 12.31 11.25
N GLN A 138 3.20 12.78 10.05
CA GLN A 138 3.90 13.90 9.42
C GLN A 138 2.92 15.07 9.25
N GLU A 139 3.25 16.20 9.81
CA GLU A 139 2.46 17.42 9.66
C GLU A 139 2.51 17.93 8.21
N LEU A 140 1.33 18.26 7.69
CA LEU A 140 1.14 18.75 6.33
C LEU A 140 1.10 20.27 6.27
#